data_e855768a406ff6005d926861195cba14
#
_entry.id   e855768a406ff6005d926861195cba14
#
_cell.length_a   1.000
_cell.length_b   1.000
_cell.length_c   1.000
_cell.angle_alpha   90.00
_cell.angle_beta   90.00
_cell.angle_gamma   90.00
#
_symmetry.space_group_name_H-M   'P 1'
#
loop_
_entity.id
_entity.type
_entity.pdbx_description
1 polymer ?
#
loop_
_entity_poly.entity_id
_entity_poly.type
_entity_poly.pdbx_seq_one_letter_code
_entity_poly.pdbx_strand_id
1 'polypeptide(L)'
;MKAKLSFTLILIFGILITGCKQKEEHVEVEEVKIDLLNDDFPEAKQEVKQTMDSISKSAQDGDIDKLISFHAYSPKFTEFKDGQPRNDGEENEKYERNVFGSVSEILKFDMNDMKIAVYGQVANVTLHTDFHLKFGEDLVVVNEQMTLLLVKTKNGWRIVHEHHSPLIMEENK
;
A
#
# COMPACT_ATOMS: atom_id res chain seq x y z
N MET A 1 8.60 10.19 92.44
CA MET A 1 9.50 9.28 91.83
C MET A 1 10.07 9.90 90.56
N LYS A 2 11.36 9.80 90.33
CA LYS A 2 12.22 10.67 89.55
C LYS A 2 12.02 10.55 88.04
N ALA A 3 11.70 11.64 87.32
CA ALA A 3 11.73 11.78 85.89
C ALA A 3 13.19 12.01 85.43
N LYS A 4 13.69 11.23 84.51
CA LYS A 4 14.96 11.52 83.89
C LYS A 4 14.72 12.16 82.52
N LEU A 5 15.18 13.41 82.42
CA LEU A 5 15.20 14.20 81.20
C LEU A 5 16.39 13.75 80.35
N SER A 6 16.13 13.21 79.14
CA SER A 6 17.16 12.86 78.20
C SER A 6 17.21 13.92 77.09
N PHE A 7 18.37 14.56 76.99
CA PHE A 7 18.62 15.66 76.04
C PHE A 7 19.15 15.02 74.77
N THR A 8 18.37 14.98 73.67
CA THR A 8 18.81 14.48 72.38
C THR A 8 19.26 15.66 71.54
N LEU A 9 20.54 15.67 71.24
CA LEU A 9 21.23 16.61 70.37
C LEU A 9 20.86 16.38 68.92
N ILE A 10 20.14 17.31 68.28
CA ILE A 10 19.82 17.25 66.88
C ILE A 10 20.96 17.85 66.05
N LEU A 11 21.70 17.01 65.36
CA LEU A 11 22.75 17.38 64.42
C LEU A 11 22.08 17.75 63.08
N ILE A 12 22.01 19.02 62.74
CA ILE A 12 21.51 19.48 61.46
C ILE A 12 22.62 19.30 60.44
N PHE A 13 22.47 18.28 59.58
CA PHE A 13 23.35 18.06 58.44
C PHE A 13 22.80 18.86 57.25
N GLY A 14 23.44 19.98 56.95
CA GLY A 14 23.10 20.83 55.81
C GLY A 14 23.54 20.15 54.52
N ILE A 15 22.60 19.63 53.74
CA ILE A 15 22.85 19.14 52.41
C ILE A 15 22.87 20.32 51.44
N LEU A 16 24.05 20.72 51.01
CA LEU A 16 24.24 21.65 49.90
C LEU A 16 23.89 20.92 48.59
N ILE A 17 22.68 21.08 48.08
CA ILE A 17 22.28 20.63 46.76
C ILE A 17 22.85 21.64 45.76
N THR A 18 24.03 21.35 45.21
CA THR A 18 24.55 22.01 44.00
C THR A 18 23.74 21.49 42.83
N GLY A 19 22.68 22.24 42.49
CA GLY A 19 21.92 21.97 41.26
C GLY A 19 22.79 22.23 40.03
N CYS A 20 23.33 21.17 39.40
CA CYS A 20 23.77 21.23 38.03
C CYS A 20 22.56 21.58 37.15
N LYS A 21 22.52 22.81 36.65
CA LYS A 21 21.64 23.13 35.51
C LYS A 21 22.14 22.36 34.31
N GLN A 22 21.56 21.21 34.07
CA GLN A 22 21.70 20.51 32.81
C GLN A 22 21.02 21.42 31.77
N LYS A 23 21.83 21.99 30.88
CA LYS A 23 21.35 22.74 29.74
C LYS A 23 20.70 21.70 28.83
N GLU A 24 19.36 21.61 28.86
CA GLU A 24 18.65 20.87 27.83
C GLU A 24 18.97 21.51 26.48
N GLU A 25 19.84 20.91 25.71
CA GLU A 25 19.96 21.21 24.31
C GLU A 25 18.63 20.81 23.67
N HIS A 26 17.77 21.79 23.45
CA HIS A 26 16.67 21.64 22.52
C HIS A 26 17.28 21.36 21.13
N VAL A 27 17.38 20.08 20.78
CA VAL A 27 17.57 19.70 19.37
C VAL A 27 16.26 20.07 18.69
N GLU A 28 16.27 21.21 18.01
CA GLU A 28 15.21 21.62 17.11
C GLU A 28 15.21 20.60 15.97
N VAL A 29 14.33 19.59 16.05
CA VAL A 29 14.11 18.66 14.95
C VAL A 29 13.38 19.48 13.89
N GLU A 30 14.11 19.93 12.86
CA GLU A 30 13.48 20.50 11.68
C GLU A 30 12.46 19.49 11.14
N GLU A 31 11.20 19.84 11.25
CA GLU A 31 10.10 19.06 10.68
C GLU A 31 10.26 19.11 9.16
N VAL A 32 10.74 18.03 8.56
CA VAL A 32 10.87 17.93 7.11
C VAL A 32 9.47 18.05 6.50
N LYS A 33 9.18 19.19 5.88
CA LYS A 33 7.91 19.42 5.19
C LYS A 33 7.90 18.59 3.92
N ILE A 34 7.12 17.52 3.92
CA ILE A 34 6.89 16.67 2.75
C ILE A 34 5.93 17.40 1.80
N ASP A 35 6.35 17.63 0.57
CA ASP A 35 5.49 18.13 -0.50
C ASP A 35 4.94 16.95 -1.30
N LEU A 36 3.74 16.51 -0.96
CA LEU A 36 3.12 15.34 -1.57
C LEU A 36 2.92 15.46 -3.09
N LEU A 37 2.90 16.68 -3.63
CA LEU A 37 2.68 16.90 -5.07
C LEU A 37 3.98 16.98 -5.87
N ASN A 38 5.05 17.48 -5.26
CA ASN A 38 6.29 17.74 -5.98
C ASN A 38 7.45 16.82 -5.59
N ASP A 39 7.37 16.13 -4.44
CA ASP A 39 8.38 15.15 -4.04
C ASP A 39 8.26 13.87 -4.86
N ASP A 40 9.37 13.35 -5.34
CA ASP A 40 9.41 12.20 -6.27
C ASP A 40 9.18 10.83 -5.64
N PHE A 41 9.43 10.68 -4.34
CA PHE A 41 9.33 9.40 -3.60
C PHE A 41 9.97 8.20 -4.32
N PRO A 42 11.25 8.27 -4.76
CA PRO A 42 11.84 7.29 -5.68
C PRO A 42 11.86 5.86 -5.12
N GLU A 43 12.12 5.71 -3.82
CA GLU A 43 12.11 4.40 -3.15
C GLU A 43 10.71 3.78 -3.13
N ALA A 44 9.70 4.56 -2.78
CA ALA A 44 8.32 4.12 -2.75
C ALA A 44 7.81 3.80 -4.17
N LYS A 45 8.18 4.59 -5.20
CA LYS A 45 7.90 4.27 -6.60
C LYS A 45 8.50 2.93 -7.01
N GLN A 46 9.74 2.65 -6.61
CA GLN A 46 10.40 1.38 -6.91
C GLN A 46 9.70 0.20 -6.22
N GLU A 47 9.27 0.36 -4.96
CA GLU A 47 8.52 -0.66 -4.25
C GLU A 47 7.14 -0.94 -4.90
N VAL A 48 6.42 0.12 -5.31
CA VAL A 48 5.15 -0.03 -6.05
C VAL A 48 5.38 -0.77 -7.36
N LYS A 49 6.44 -0.40 -8.11
CA LYS A 49 6.80 -1.11 -9.35
C LYS A 49 7.05 -2.61 -9.09
N GLN A 50 7.82 -2.96 -8.07
CA GLN A 50 8.07 -4.35 -7.69
C GLN A 50 6.78 -5.09 -7.30
N THR A 51 5.82 -4.38 -6.68
CA THR A 51 4.49 -4.93 -6.39
C THR A 51 3.74 -5.23 -7.68
N MET A 52 3.72 -4.31 -8.64
CA MET A 52 3.08 -4.52 -9.95
C MET A 52 3.73 -5.67 -10.73
N ASP A 53 5.06 -5.74 -10.74
CA ASP A 53 5.80 -6.85 -11.37
C ASP A 53 5.43 -8.20 -10.71
N SER A 54 5.22 -8.21 -9.38
CA SER A 54 4.83 -9.40 -8.63
C SER A 54 3.37 -9.80 -8.88
N ILE A 55 2.47 -8.85 -9.06
CA ILE A 55 1.07 -9.08 -9.47
C ILE A 55 1.06 -9.77 -10.84
N SER A 56 1.73 -9.17 -11.82
CA SER A 56 1.85 -9.73 -13.16
C SER A 56 2.41 -11.16 -13.15
N LYS A 57 3.50 -11.36 -12.40
CA LYS A 57 4.10 -12.69 -12.27
C LYS A 57 3.15 -13.70 -11.63
N SER A 58 2.44 -13.33 -10.58
CA SER A 58 1.50 -14.24 -9.90
C SER A 58 0.37 -14.70 -10.83
N ALA A 59 -0.16 -13.76 -11.65
CA ALA A 59 -1.16 -14.10 -12.66
C ALA A 59 -0.60 -15.08 -13.70
N GLN A 60 0.59 -14.80 -14.25
CA GLN A 60 1.23 -15.65 -15.26
C GLN A 60 1.64 -17.03 -14.72
N ASP A 61 2.03 -17.13 -13.45
CA ASP A 61 2.38 -18.40 -12.80
C ASP A 61 1.12 -19.20 -12.38
N GLY A 62 -0.09 -18.62 -12.45
CA GLY A 62 -1.33 -19.22 -11.96
C GLY A 62 -1.40 -19.29 -10.42
N ASP A 63 -0.58 -18.50 -9.71
CA ASP A 63 -0.60 -18.41 -8.25
C ASP A 63 -1.70 -17.44 -7.79
N ILE A 64 -2.93 -17.93 -7.81
CA ILE A 64 -4.13 -17.13 -7.52
C ILE A 64 -4.13 -16.62 -6.09
N ASP A 65 -3.67 -17.43 -5.12
CA ASP A 65 -3.61 -16.99 -3.73
C ASP A 65 -2.62 -15.84 -3.54
N LYS A 66 -1.50 -15.89 -4.26
CA LYS A 66 -0.54 -14.80 -4.28
C LYS A 66 -1.11 -13.56 -4.95
N LEU A 67 -1.79 -13.70 -6.09
CA LEU A 67 -2.47 -12.60 -6.79
C LEU A 67 -3.47 -11.90 -5.84
N ILE A 68 -4.36 -12.64 -5.23
CA ILE A 68 -5.34 -12.14 -4.26
C ILE A 68 -4.67 -11.45 -3.07
N SER A 69 -3.52 -11.93 -2.61
CA SER A 69 -2.79 -11.36 -1.47
C SER A 69 -2.32 -9.92 -1.67
N PHE A 70 -2.31 -9.42 -2.90
CA PHE A 70 -1.97 -8.01 -3.19
C PHE A 70 -3.12 -7.05 -2.93
N HIS A 71 -4.33 -7.54 -2.71
CA HIS A 71 -5.49 -6.73 -2.34
C HIS A 71 -5.61 -6.57 -0.81
N ALA A 72 -6.03 -5.39 -0.38
CA ALA A 72 -6.40 -5.14 1.01
C ALA A 72 -7.92 -5.16 1.14
N TYR A 73 -8.50 -6.33 1.05
CA TYR A 73 -9.94 -6.49 1.20
C TYR A 73 -10.39 -6.06 2.60
N SER A 74 -11.18 -5.01 2.63
CA SER A 74 -11.72 -4.39 3.83
C SER A 74 -13.04 -3.70 3.47
N PRO A 75 -13.82 -3.22 4.43
CA PRO A 75 -15.03 -2.41 4.12
C PRO A 75 -14.76 -1.12 3.32
N LYS A 76 -13.49 -0.79 3.09
CA LYS A 76 -13.07 0.37 2.28
C LYS A 76 -12.68 -0.01 0.85
N PHE A 77 -12.52 -1.30 0.55
CA PHE A 77 -12.20 -1.75 -0.81
C PHE A 77 -13.37 -1.48 -1.74
N THR A 78 -13.07 -1.04 -2.95
CA THR A 78 -14.07 -0.80 -4.00
C THR A 78 -13.49 -1.09 -5.37
N GLU A 79 -14.32 -1.59 -6.28
CA GLU A 79 -14.01 -1.75 -7.68
C GLU A 79 -15.11 -1.16 -8.55
N PHE A 80 -14.71 -0.52 -9.66
CA PHE A 80 -15.58 -0.23 -10.80
C PHE A 80 -15.05 -0.98 -12.02
N LYS A 81 -15.91 -1.75 -12.68
CA LYS A 81 -15.55 -2.52 -13.85
C LYS A 81 -16.61 -2.40 -14.94
N ASP A 82 -16.20 -1.93 -16.13
CA ASP A 82 -17.01 -1.93 -17.35
C ASP A 82 -18.41 -1.33 -17.22
N GLY A 83 -18.54 -0.29 -16.40
CA GLY A 83 -19.82 0.39 -16.18
C GLY A 83 -20.81 -0.40 -15.31
N GLN A 84 -20.40 -1.52 -14.73
CA GLN A 84 -21.21 -2.28 -13.78
C GLN A 84 -21.33 -1.57 -12.43
N PRO A 85 -22.31 -1.93 -11.59
CA PRO A 85 -22.36 -1.46 -10.22
C PRO A 85 -21.06 -1.72 -9.48
N ARG A 86 -20.78 -0.88 -8.46
CA ARG A 86 -19.59 -1.01 -7.64
C ARG A 86 -19.55 -2.34 -6.90
N ASN A 87 -18.44 -3.08 -7.07
CA ASN A 87 -18.12 -4.27 -6.28
C ASN A 87 -17.46 -3.90 -4.95
N ASP A 88 -17.65 -4.71 -3.94
CA ASP A 88 -16.87 -4.72 -2.71
C ASP A 88 -15.72 -5.75 -2.76
N GLY A 89 -15.02 -5.93 -1.64
CA GLY A 89 -13.87 -6.83 -1.60
C GLY A 89 -14.23 -8.32 -1.73
N GLU A 90 -15.39 -8.74 -1.26
CA GLU A 90 -15.84 -10.14 -1.38
C GLU A 90 -16.23 -10.46 -2.83
N GLU A 91 -16.93 -9.55 -3.48
CA GLU A 91 -17.33 -9.67 -4.88
C GLU A 91 -16.11 -9.67 -5.81
N ASN A 92 -15.15 -8.76 -5.58
CA ASN A 92 -13.91 -8.72 -6.35
C ASN A 92 -13.07 -9.99 -6.14
N GLU A 93 -12.82 -10.44 -4.91
CA GLU A 93 -12.06 -11.68 -4.66
C GLU A 93 -12.70 -12.88 -5.36
N LYS A 94 -14.02 -13.01 -5.27
CA LYS A 94 -14.75 -14.08 -5.93
C LYS A 94 -14.61 -14.00 -7.45
N TYR A 95 -14.70 -12.80 -8.01
CA TYR A 95 -14.54 -12.59 -9.45
C TYR A 95 -13.13 -12.97 -9.91
N GLU A 96 -12.10 -12.44 -9.26
CA GLU A 96 -10.68 -12.70 -9.59
C GLU A 96 -10.35 -14.20 -9.51
N ARG A 97 -10.78 -14.88 -8.43
CA ARG A 97 -10.58 -16.32 -8.28
C ARG A 97 -11.30 -17.12 -9.36
N ASN A 98 -12.50 -16.70 -9.76
CA ASN A 98 -13.25 -17.40 -10.81
C ASN A 98 -12.59 -17.21 -12.19
N VAL A 99 -12.22 -15.99 -12.54
CA VAL A 99 -11.60 -15.67 -13.83
C VAL A 99 -10.25 -16.37 -13.94
N PHE A 100 -9.30 -16.05 -13.06
CA PHE A 100 -7.94 -16.62 -13.15
C PHE A 100 -7.91 -18.14 -12.87
N GLY A 101 -8.83 -18.66 -12.06
CA GLY A 101 -8.99 -20.09 -11.84
C GLY A 101 -9.56 -20.85 -13.05
N SER A 102 -10.17 -20.14 -13.99
CA SER A 102 -10.71 -20.73 -15.24
C SER A 102 -9.79 -20.57 -16.45
N VAL A 103 -8.73 -19.76 -16.33
CA VAL A 103 -7.75 -19.58 -17.40
C VAL A 103 -6.95 -20.87 -17.57
N SER A 104 -6.97 -21.43 -18.80
CA SER A 104 -6.21 -22.64 -19.15
C SER A 104 -4.81 -22.33 -19.67
N GLU A 105 -4.62 -21.17 -20.31
CA GLU A 105 -3.33 -20.70 -20.83
C GLU A 105 -3.30 -19.17 -20.93
N ILE A 106 -2.18 -18.55 -20.58
CA ILE A 106 -1.93 -17.12 -20.78
C ILE A 106 -0.95 -16.96 -21.94
N LEU A 107 -1.44 -16.45 -23.07
CA LEU A 107 -0.62 -16.21 -24.26
C LEU A 107 0.10 -14.87 -24.20
N LYS A 108 -0.51 -13.88 -23.54
CA LYS A 108 0.03 -12.54 -23.36
C LYS A 108 -0.53 -11.91 -22.08
N PHE A 109 0.33 -11.19 -21.35
CA PHE A 109 -0.06 -10.50 -20.12
C PHE A 109 0.76 -9.21 -19.97
N ASP A 110 0.47 -8.24 -20.83
CA ASP A 110 1.22 -6.99 -20.89
C ASP A 110 0.49 -5.86 -20.16
N MET A 111 1.22 -5.18 -19.29
CA MET A 111 0.81 -3.94 -18.62
C MET A 111 1.58 -2.77 -19.26
N ASN A 112 0.94 -2.09 -20.21
CA ASN A 112 1.55 -1.06 -21.02
C ASN A 112 1.30 0.35 -20.47
N ASP A 113 2.13 1.34 -20.86
CA ASP A 113 2.03 2.77 -20.48
C ASP A 113 1.81 2.98 -18.98
N MET A 114 2.47 2.17 -18.15
CA MET A 114 2.34 2.24 -16.70
C MET A 114 2.94 3.53 -16.16
N LYS A 115 2.10 4.29 -15.42
CA LYS A 115 2.50 5.50 -14.68
C LYS A 115 2.23 5.31 -13.20
N ILE A 116 3.25 5.56 -12.39
CA ILE A 116 3.19 5.45 -10.93
C ILE A 116 3.38 6.84 -10.32
N ALA A 117 2.37 7.31 -9.60
CA ALA A 117 2.43 8.52 -8.79
C ALA A 117 2.33 8.14 -7.31
N VAL A 118 3.27 8.60 -6.49
CA VAL A 118 3.29 8.31 -5.05
C VAL A 118 3.07 9.60 -4.26
N TYR A 119 2.22 9.51 -3.24
CA TYR A 119 1.86 10.58 -2.32
C TYR A 119 2.08 10.10 -0.88
N GLY A 120 3.36 9.93 -0.52
CA GLY A 120 3.76 9.38 0.78
C GLY A 120 3.42 7.89 0.90
N GLN A 121 2.35 7.55 1.61
CA GLN A 121 1.91 6.15 1.81
C GLN A 121 0.77 5.72 0.89
N VAL A 122 0.44 6.55 -0.08
CA VAL A 122 -0.59 6.26 -1.10
C VAL A 122 0.05 6.32 -2.47
N ALA A 123 -0.30 5.39 -3.34
CA ALA A 123 0.14 5.38 -4.73
C ALA A 123 -1.07 5.22 -5.67
N ASN A 124 -1.03 5.97 -6.76
CA ASN A 124 -1.93 5.81 -7.89
C ASN A 124 -1.14 5.22 -9.06
N VAL A 125 -1.61 4.10 -9.60
CA VAL A 125 -1.03 3.44 -10.78
C VAL A 125 -2.07 3.47 -11.88
N THR A 126 -1.68 3.96 -13.05
CA THR A 126 -2.51 3.89 -14.26
C THR A 126 -1.76 3.12 -15.33
N LEU A 127 -2.47 2.29 -16.08
CA LEU A 127 -1.88 1.47 -17.14
C LEU A 127 -2.93 1.06 -18.17
N HIS A 128 -2.45 0.51 -19.28
CA HIS A 128 -3.27 -0.19 -20.26
C HIS A 128 -2.96 -1.67 -20.21
N THR A 129 -4.00 -2.52 -20.25
CA THR A 129 -3.83 -3.97 -20.34
C THR A 129 -3.85 -4.43 -21.78
N ASP A 130 -3.09 -5.48 -22.08
CA ASP A 130 -3.18 -6.26 -23.32
C ASP A 130 -2.98 -7.73 -22.92
N PHE A 131 -4.09 -8.35 -22.50
CA PHE A 131 -4.10 -9.71 -22.02
C PHE A 131 -4.78 -10.62 -23.03
N HIS A 132 -4.12 -11.74 -23.36
CA HIS A 132 -4.66 -12.79 -24.21
C HIS A 132 -4.76 -14.07 -23.38
N LEU A 133 -5.97 -14.39 -22.97
CA LEU A 133 -6.28 -15.47 -22.04
C LEU A 133 -7.09 -16.55 -22.74
N LYS A 134 -6.72 -17.81 -22.56
CA LYS A 134 -7.54 -18.95 -23.02
C LYS A 134 -8.40 -19.49 -21.88
N PHE A 135 -9.62 -19.83 -22.25
CA PHE A 135 -10.60 -20.55 -21.43
C PHE A 135 -10.99 -21.82 -22.20
N GLY A 136 -10.22 -22.90 -22.02
CA GLY A 136 -10.32 -24.08 -22.89
C GLY A 136 -9.83 -23.73 -24.31
N GLU A 137 -10.72 -23.84 -25.31
CA GLU A 137 -10.42 -23.49 -26.70
C GLU A 137 -10.69 -22.00 -27.04
N ASP A 138 -11.40 -21.28 -26.18
CA ASP A 138 -11.79 -19.90 -26.43
C ASP A 138 -10.67 -18.93 -26.05
N LEU A 139 -10.33 -18.01 -26.96
CA LEU A 139 -9.40 -16.90 -26.73
C LEU A 139 -10.17 -15.64 -26.39
N VAL A 140 -9.89 -15.09 -25.22
CA VAL A 140 -10.39 -13.78 -24.77
C VAL A 140 -9.25 -12.77 -24.78
N VAL A 141 -9.45 -11.65 -25.45
CA VAL A 141 -8.51 -10.51 -25.46
C VAL A 141 -9.09 -9.40 -24.62
N VAL A 142 -8.33 -8.94 -23.62
CA VAL A 142 -8.72 -7.91 -22.69
C VAL A 142 -7.83 -6.69 -22.90
N ASN A 143 -8.43 -5.63 -23.46
CA ASN A 143 -7.79 -4.33 -23.64
C ASN A 143 -8.54 -3.30 -22.79
N GLU A 144 -7.95 -2.89 -21.70
CA GLU A 144 -8.59 -1.96 -20.73
C GLU A 144 -7.64 -0.83 -20.35
N GLN A 145 -8.25 0.29 -19.92
CA GLN A 145 -7.61 1.29 -19.08
C GLN A 145 -7.83 0.86 -17.64
N MET A 146 -6.76 0.80 -16.87
CA MET A 146 -6.82 0.39 -15.48
C MET A 146 -6.27 1.49 -14.58
N THR A 147 -6.94 1.75 -13.48
CA THR A 147 -6.46 2.59 -12.39
C THR A 147 -6.47 1.79 -11.09
N LEU A 148 -5.34 1.75 -10.40
CA LEU A 148 -5.19 1.08 -9.11
C LEU A 148 -4.77 2.11 -8.07
N LEU A 149 -5.50 2.17 -6.95
CA LEU A 149 -5.07 2.89 -5.77
C LEU A 149 -4.45 1.91 -4.78
N LEU A 150 -3.20 2.16 -4.41
CA LEU A 150 -2.48 1.33 -3.43
C LEU A 150 -2.19 2.12 -2.17
N VAL A 151 -2.16 1.43 -1.03
CA VAL A 151 -1.69 1.97 0.24
C VAL A 151 -0.55 1.14 0.80
N LYS A 152 0.40 1.80 1.46
CA LYS A 152 1.50 1.15 2.16
C LYS A 152 0.97 0.57 3.47
N THR A 153 1.12 -0.73 3.64
CA THR A 153 0.74 -1.48 4.85
C THR A 153 1.96 -2.12 5.49
N LYS A 154 1.81 -2.74 6.65
CA LYS A 154 2.87 -3.55 7.26
C LYS A 154 3.34 -4.74 6.40
N ASN A 155 2.50 -5.15 5.44
CA ASN A 155 2.79 -6.25 4.53
C ASN A 155 3.24 -5.77 3.14
N GLY A 156 3.60 -4.50 2.97
CA GLY A 156 3.94 -3.85 1.71
C GLY A 156 2.76 -3.11 1.08
N TRP A 157 2.90 -2.73 -0.17
CA TRP A 157 1.85 -2.04 -0.93
C TRP A 157 0.69 -2.98 -1.24
N ARG A 158 -0.56 -2.48 -1.07
CA ARG A 158 -1.79 -3.25 -1.30
C ARG A 158 -2.81 -2.42 -2.03
N ILE A 159 -3.49 -3.03 -2.99
CA ILE A 159 -4.59 -2.44 -3.75
C ILE A 159 -5.79 -2.27 -2.82
N VAL A 160 -6.39 -1.09 -2.83
CA VAL A 160 -7.59 -0.73 -2.05
C VAL A 160 -8.73 -0.25 -2.93
N HIS A 161 -8.43 0.07 -4.19
CA HIS A 161 -9.41 0.42 -5.20
C HIS A 161 -8.91 0.05 -6.58
N GLU A 162 -9.83 -0.40 -7.42
CA GLU A 162 -9.62 -0.70 -8.83
C GLU A 162 -10.69 -0.04 -9.70
N HIS A 163 -10.26 0.39 -10.87
CA HIS A 163 -11.18 0.85 -11.91
C HIS A 163 -10.70 0.30 -13.26
N HIS A 164 -11.61 -0.37 -13.94
CA HIS A 164 -11.41 -0.94 -15.26
C HIS A 164 -12.42 -0.34 -16.23
N SER A 165 -11.96 0.05 -17.40
CA SER A 165 -12.81 0.50 -18.48
C SER A 165 -12.23 0.08 -19.83
N PRO A 166 -13.05 -0.16 -20.86
CA PRO A 166 -12.56 -0.53 -22.17
C PRO A 166 -11.58 0.50 -22.74
N LEU A 167 -10.46 0.04 -23.29
CA LEU A 167 -9.56 0.88 -24.08
C LEU A 167 -10.02 0.84 -25.54
N ILE A 168 -10.52 1.97 -26.00
CA ILE A 168 -10.89 2.12 -27.40
C ILE A 168 -9.61 2.36 -28.21
N MET A 169 -9.21 1.35 -28.98
CA MET A 169 -8.12 1.50 -29.94
C MET A 169 -8.66 2.23 -31.17
N GLU A 170 -8.04 3.35 -31.56
CA GLU A 170 -8.37 3.98 -32.84
C GLU A 170 -8.00 2.99 -33.97
N GLU A 171 -8.99 2.62 -34.77
CA GLU A 171 -8.71 1.92 -36.02
C GLU A 171 -7.86 2.84 -36.89
N ASN A 172 -6.63 2.43 -37.19
CA ASN A 172 -5.78 3.13 -38.15
C ASN A 172 -6.51 3.20 -39.48
N LYS A 173 -7.05 4.38 -39.81
CA LYS A 173 -7.66 4.68 -41.12
C LYS A 173 -6.59 4.83 -42.18
#